data_b8fe892e391b0dc0e58a4eef5fc19700
#
_entry.id   b8fe892e391b0dc0e58a4eef5fc19700
#
_cell.length_a   1.000
_cell.length_b   1.000
_cell.length_c   1.000
_cell.angle_alpha   90.00
_cell.angle_beta   90.00
_cell.angle_gamma   90.00
#
_symmetry.space_group_name_H-M   'P 1'
#
loop_
_entity.id
_entity.type
_entity.pdbx_description
1 polymer ?
#
loop_
_entity_poly.entity_id
_entity_poly.type
_entity_poly.pdbx_seq_one_letter_code
_entity_poly.pdbx_strand_id
1 'polypeptide(L)'
;MLGSLGIAVASRFMRSLRETGARCALVLLLPSSAASAELRRLADEFGAALYPFDKASEPYKSLRGNRDKLIRYHLAAEYLRRERARHAAGRVLLIDSRDVIFQRDPFTIDADAARPLDVFMEDYLRNYSNSGINRQHVVPCFGEAAVKRVLLSPARAVSCSGVTLGSHAAVLRYLGAMWAEIRQPRYSPGCLQHDQAFHNWLLWTGGLGAGVRALSHE
;
A
#
# COMPACT_ATOMS: atom_id res chain seq x y z
N MET A 1 5.86 -2.89 4.29
CA MET A 1 6.82 -3.88 3.75
C MET A 1 8.12 -3.85 4.53
N LEU A 2 8.61 -5.02 4.91
CA LEU A 2 9.66 -5.21 5.90
C LEU A 2 11.06 -5.35 5.27
N GLY A 3 11.58 -4.35 4.56
CA GLY A 3 13.02 -4.39 4.07
C GLY A 3 13.97 -4.36 5.23
N SER A 4 13.94 -4.36 6.36
CA SER A 4 14.70 -4.36 7.62
C SER A 4 13.82 -3.84 8.78
N LEU A 5 12.69 -4.52 9.03
CA LEU A 5 11.89 -4.18 10.20
C LEU A 5 12.61 -4.75 11.43
N GLY A 6 13.08 -3.89 12.30
CA GLY A 6 13.56 -4.33 13.61
C GLY A 6 12.41 -5.00 14.39
N ILE A 7 12.72 -6.02 15.16
CA ILE A 7 11.74 -6.80 15.97
C ILE A 7 10.86 -5.87 16.82
N ALA A 8 11.43 -4.82 17.42
CA ALA A 8 10.70 -3.86 18.23
C ALA A 8 9.59 -3.12 17.42
N VAL A 9 9.84 -2.80 16.16
CA VAL A 9 8.86 -2.16 15.28
C VAL A 9 7.76 -3.14 14.89
N ALA A 10 8.13 -4.37 14.53
CA ALA A 10 7.17 -5.43 14.22
C ALA A 10 6.27 -5.74 15.43
N SER A 11 6.86 -5.85 16.62
CA SER A 11 6.13 -6.08 17.87
C SER A 11 5.12 -4.95 18.15
N ARG A 12 5.56 -3.70 18.06
CA ARG A 12 4.69 -2.53 18.28
C ARG A 12 3.51 -2.50 17.30
N PHE A 13 3.76 -2.76 16.02
CA PHE A 13 2.74 -2.82 14.98
C PHE A 13 1.71 -3.92 15.26
N MET A 14 2.16 -5.16 15.48
CA MET A 14 1.27 -6.28 15.70
C MET A 14 0.50 -6.15 17.03
N ARG A 15 1.19 -5.72 18.09
CA ARG A 15 0.59 -5.49 19.41
C ARG A 15 -0.51 -4.45 19.32
N SER A 16 -0.23 -3.26 18.77
CA SER A 16 -1.23 -2.21 18.67
C SER A 16 -2.47 -2.65 17.90
N LEU A 17 -2.32 -3.46 16.85
CA LEU A 17 -3.47 -4.03 16.13
C LEU A 17 -4.30 -4.95 17.04
N ARG A 18 -3.66 -5.86 17.78
CA ARG A 18 -4.37 -6.80 18.65
C ARG A 18 -5.01 -6.13 19.85
N GLU A 19 -4.39 -5.09 20.40
CA GLU A 19 -4.94 -4.28 21.49
C GLU A 19 -6.23 -3.54 21.10
N THR A 20 -6.48 -3.29 19.83
CA THR A 20 -7.79 -2.77 19.37
C THR A 20 -8.92 -3.79 19.42
N GLY A 21 -8.64 -5.06 19.70
CA GLY A 21 -9.60 -6.16 19.62
C GLY A 21 -9.81 -6.73 18.21
N ALA A 22 -9.11 -6.21 17.20
CA ALA A 22 -9.22 -6.70 15.83
C ALA A 22 -8.80 -8.18 15.70
N ARG A 23 -9.71 -9.01 15.18
CA ARG A 23 -9.51 -10.46 14.97
C ARG A 23 -9.26 -10.82 13.51
N CYS A 24 -8.72 -9.89 12.74
CA CYS A 24 -8.38 -10.12 11.34
C CYS A 24 -7.21 -11.10 11.18
N ALA A 25 -7.15 -11.76 10.03
CA ALA A 25 -5.92 -12.42 9.59
C ALA A 25 -4.86 -11.34 9.34
N LEU A 26 -3.67 -11.53 9.92
CA LEU A 26 -2.53 -10.64 9.75
C LEU A 26 -1.45 -11.36 8.95
N VAL A 27 -0.96 -10.72 7.89
CA VAL A 27 0.07 -11.29 7.01
C VAL A 27 1.20 -10.29 6.82
N LEU A 28 2.41 -10.72 7.06
CA LEU A 28 3.63 -9.93 6.86
C LEU A 28 4.33 -10.39 5.58
N LEU A 29 4.37 -9.53 4.58
CA LEU A 29 5.14 -9.76 3.34
C LEU A 29 6.59 -9.32 3.58
N LEU A 30 7.55 -10.22 3.49
CA LEU A 30 8.95 -9.92 3.83
C LEU A 30 9.94 -10.73 2.98
N PRO A 31 11.18 -10.23 2.76
CA PRO A 31 12.22 -11.04 2.16
C PRO A 31 12.51 -12.28 3.02
N SER A 32 12.80 -13.41 2.40
CA SER A 32 13.13 -14.67 3.10
C SER A 32 14.29 -14.50 4.10
N SER A 33 15.27 -13.66 3.76
CA SER A 33 16.39 -13.31 4.65
C SER A 33 15.99 -12.54 5.90
N ALA A 34 14.81 -11.93 5.94
CA ALA A 34 14.29 -11.20 7.10
C ALA A 34 13.44 -12.08 8.03
N ALA A 35 13.12 -13.31 7.65
CA ALA A 35 12.32 -14.25 8.43
C ALA A 35 13.14 -14.95 9.53
N SER A 36 13.68 -14.17 10.48
CA SER A 36 14.46 -14.70 11.61
C SER A 36 13.62 -15.59 12.54
N ALA A 37 14.28 -16.44 13.35
CA ALA A 37 13.60 -17.25 14.36
C ALA A 37 12.85 -16.39 15.38
N GLU A 38 13.40 -15.23 15.73
CA GLU A 38 12.77 -14.26 16.64
C GLU A 38 11.50 -13.67 16.03
N LEU A 39 11.53 -13.27 14.74
CA LEU A 39 10.34 -12.76 14.06
C LEU A 39 9.25 -13.84 13.91
N ARG A 40 9.63 -15.10 13.70
CA ARG A 40 8.68 -16.22 13.64
C ARG A 40 7.96 -16.39 14.98
N ARG A 41 8.71 -16.44 16.09
CA ARG A 41 8.12 -16.52 17.44
C ARG A 41 7.17 -15.36 17.71
N LEU A 42 7.58 -14.14 17.34
CA LEU A 42 6.75 -12.96 17.51
C LEU A 42 5.48 -13.03 16.63
N ALA A 43 5.59 -13.49 15.41
CA ALA A 43 4.44 -13.69 14.53
C ALA A 43 3.45 -14.72 15.12
N ASP A 44 3.96 -15.83 15.66
CA ASP A 44 3.15 -16.86 16.31
C ASP A 44 2.41 -16.27 17.54
N GLU A 45 3.11 -15.47 18.37
CA GLU A 45 2.52 -14.79 19.55
C GLU A 45 1.30 -13.93 19.18
N PHE A 46 1.39 -13.20 18.06
CA PHE A 46 0.30 -12.32 17.61
C PHE A 46 -0.63 -12.95 16.56
N GLY A 47 -0.51 -14.25 16.28
CA GLY A 47 -1.32 -14.94 15.27
C GLY A 47 -1.14 -14.32 13.88
N ALA A 48 0.09 -13.96 13.50
CA ALA A 48 0.45 -13.41 12.20
C ALA A 48 1.10 -14.49 11.33
N ALA A 49 0.73 -14.52 10.05
CA ALA A 49 1.39 -15.35 9.06
C ALA A 49 2.55 -14.60 8.40
N LEU A 50 3.68 -15.25 8.23
CA LEU A 50 4.77 -14.74 7.42
C LEU A 50 4.61 -15.21 5.97
N TYR A 51 4.71 -14.29 5.03
CA TYR A 51 4.74 -14.58 3.60
C TYR A 51 6.10 -14.15 3.04
N PRO A 52 7.10 -15.04 3.11
CA PRO A 52 8.44 -14.74 2.66
C PRO A 52 8.53 -14.79 1.13
N PHE A 53 9.37 -13.92 0.56
CA PHE A 53 9.70 -13.93 -0.85
C PHE A 53 11.21 -13.93 -1.08
N ASP A 54 11.64 -14.51 -2.20
CA ASP A 54 13.05 -14.56 -2.58
C ASP A 54 13.39 -13.36 -3.50
N LYS A 55 14.37 -12.56 -3.06
CA LYS A 55 14.89 -11.42 -3.85
C LYS A 55 15.68 -11.87 -5.11
N ALA A 56 16.08 -13.12 -5.20
CA ALA A 56 16.73 -13.69 -6.38
C ALA A 56 15.73 -14.15 -7.45
N SER A 57 14.45 -14.25 -7.10
CA SER A 57 13.40 -14.75 -7.99
C SER A 57 12.68 -13.61 -8.75
N GLU A 58 12.06 -13.96 -9.86
CA GLU A 58 11.16 -13.07 -10.58
C GLU A 58 9.83 -12.88 -9.81
N PRO A 59 9.17 -11.75 -9.91
CA PRO A 59 9.58 -10.57 -10.71
C PRO A 59 10.48 -9.59 -9.96
N TYR A 60 10.91 -9.87 -8.73
CA TYR A 60 11.76 -8.96 -7.95
C TYR A 60 13.10 -8.68 -8.64
N LYS A 61 13.74 -9.73 -9.19
CA LYS A 61 15.05 -9.64 -9.85
C LYS A 61 15.07 -8.64 -11.00
N SER A 62 14.04 -8.65 -11.83
CA SER A 62 13.92 -7.76 -13.01
C SER A 62 13.33 -6.39 -12.68
N LEU A 63 12.84 -6.18 -11.45
CA LEU A 63 12.23 -4.92 -11.06
C LEU A 63 13.27 -3.80 -10.96
N ARG A 64 12.96 -2.65 -11.53
CA ARG A 64 13.81 -1.44 -11.47
C ARG A 64 13.40 -0.56 -10.29
N GLY A 65 14.26 0.39 -9.92
CA GLY A 65 13.96 1.38 -8.89
C GLY A 65 13.98 0.80 -7.47
N ASN A 66 13.10 1.28 -6.62
CA ASN A 66 12.98 0.83 -5.22
C ASN A 66 12.17 -0.49 -5.15
N ARG A 67 12.84 -1.58 -5.44
CA ARG A 67 12.22 -2.92 -5.55
C ARG A 67 11.41 -3.31 -4.33
N ASP A 68 11.92 -3.01 -3.14
CA ASP A 68 11.26 -3.39 -1.87
C ASP A 68 9.90 -2.67 -1.68
N LYS A 69 9.77 -1.44 -2.13
CA LYS A 69 8.48 -0.73 -2.10
C LYS A 69 7.53 -1.22 -3.19
N LEU A 70 8.05 -1.48 -4.38
CA LEU A 70 7.23 -1.77 -5.55
C LEU A 70 6.71 -3.20 -5.60
N ILE A 71 7.50 -4.17 -5.13
CA ILE A 71 7.14 -5.59 -5.17
C ILE A 71 5.89 -5.93 -4.34
N ARG A 72 5.59 -5.13 -3.31
CA ARG A 72 4.44 -5.37 -2.43
C ARG A 72 3.11 -5.48 -3.18
N TYR A 73 2.93 -4.75 -4.27
CA TYR A 73 1.70 -4.79 -5.07
C TYR A 73 1.52 -6.14 -5.76
N HIS A 74 2.60 -6.73 -6.25
CA HIS A 74 2.58 -8.07 -6.82
C HIS A 74 2.34 -9.14 -5.76
N LEU A 75 3.13 -9.13 -4.68
CA LEU A 75 3.07 -10.15 -3.63
C LEU A 75 1.73 -10.16 -2.91
N ALA A 76 1.18 -8.99 -2.61
CA ALA A 76 -0.14 -8.89 -2.00
C ALA A 76 -1.23 -9.42 -2.93
N ALA A 77 -1.16 -9.11 -4.24
CA ALA A 77 -2.10 -9.64 -5.21
C ALA A 77 -1.99 -11.15 -5.36
N GLU A 78 -0.78 -11.70 -5.36
CA GLU A 78 -0.52 -13.13 -5.42
C GLU A 78 -1.09 -13.85 -4.19
N TYR A 79 -0.79 -13.34 -3.00
CA TYR A 79 -1.33 -13.84 -1.74
C TYR A 79 -2.87 -13.86 -1.76
N LEU A 80 -3.50 -12.73 -2.09
CA LEU A 80 -4.95 -12.63 -2.09
C LEU A 80 -5.63 -13.54 -3.11
N ARG A 81 -5.00 -13.78 -4.27
CA ARG A 81 -5.54 -14.74 -5.26
C ARG A 81 -5.43 -16.17 -4.76
N ARG A 82 -4.29 -16.53 -4.15
CA ARG A 82 -4.06 -17.87 -3.60
C ARG A 82 -5.01 -18.18 -2.45
N GLU A 83 -5.23 -17.24 -1.56
CA GLU A 83 -6.06 -17.40 -0.38
C GLU A 83 -7.53 -16.95 -0.61
N ARG A 84 -7.94 -16.85 -1.87
CA ARG A 84 -9.26 -16.31 -2.24
C ARG A 84 -10.42 -17.00 -1.51
N ALA A 85 -10.37 -18.32 -1.35
CA ALA A 85 -11.44 -19.09 -0.68
C ALA A 85 -11.67 -18.63 0.77
N ARG A 86 -10.62 -18.15 1.44
CA ARG A 86 -10.68 -17.66 2.83
C ARG A 86 -11.13 -16.21 2.96
N HIS A 87 -10.84 -15.37 1.95
CA HIS A 87 -10.92 -13.92 2.11
C HIS A 87 -11.84 -13.21 1.12
N ALA A 88 -12.48 -13.94 0.17
CA ALA A 88 -13.27 -13.34 -0.91
C ALA A 88 -14.44 -12.46 -0.43
N ALA A 89 -15.06 -12.81 0.69
CA ALA A 89 -16.20 -12.07 1.28
C ALA A 89 -15.74 -10.98 2.26
N GLY A 90 -14.44 -10.91 2.58
CA GLY A 90 -13.92 -9.99 3.59
C GLY A 90 -13.45 -8.66 3.02
N ARG A 91 -13.09 -7.77 3.94
CA ARG A 91 -12.33 -6.55 3.66
C ARG A 91 -10.84 -6.82 3.82
N VAL A 92 -10.04 -6.11 3.04
CA VAL A 92 -8.58 -6.20 3.05
C VAL A 92 -8.01 -4.83 3.36
N LEU A 93 -7.15 -4.75 4.35
CA LEU A 93 -6.33 -3.58 4.66
C LEU A 93 -4.90 -3.84 4.19
N LEU A 94 -4.43 -3.04 3.24
CA LEU A 94 -3.02 -2.94 2.89
C LEU A 94 -2.42 -1.79 3.70
N ILE A 95 -1.34 -2.06 4.44
CA ILE A 95 -0.78 -1.04 5.33
C ILE A 95 0.74 -1.19 5.45
N ASP A 96 1.43 -0.08 5.52
CA ASP A 96 2.83 -0.02 5.93
C ASP A 96 2.93 -0.31 7.43
N SER A 97 3.98 -1.03 7.85
CA SER A 97 4.10 -1.50 9.22
C SER A 97 5.14 -0.77 10.05
N ARG A 98 5.91 0.13 9.43
CA ARG A 98 7.08 0.73 10.08
C ARG A 98 6.71 1.87 11.04
N ASP A 99 5.76 2.69 10.68
CA ASP A 99 5.39 3.96 11.30
C ASP A 99 3.91 4.05 11.64
N VAL A 100 3.26 2.89 11.78
CA VAL A 100 1.84 2.78 12.10
C VAL A 100 1.64 2.22 13.50
N ILE A 101 0.70 2.84 14.23
CA ILE A 101 0.14 2.36 15.50
C ILE A 101 -1.38 2.42 15.38
N PHE A 102 -2.04 1.31 15.62
CA PHE A 102 -3.50 1.26 15.61
C PHE A 102 -4.06 1.79 16.93
N GLN A 103 -4.99 2.73 16.85
CA GLN A 103 -5.70 3.29 18.00
C GLN A 103 -7.10 2.70 18.15
N ARG A 104 -7.63 2.09 17.09
CA ARG A 104 -8.91 1.38 17.05
C ARG A 104 -8.90 0.34 15.94
N ASP A 105 -9.84 -0.56 15.94
CA ASP A 105 -9.99 -1.56 14.89
C ASP A 105 -10.23 -0.86 13.53
N PRO A 106 -9.32 -1.02 12.55
CA PRO A 106 -9.45 -0.35 11.25
C PRO A 106 -10.64 -0.85 10.43
N PHE A 107 -11.19 -2.01 10.76
CA PHE A 107 -12.35 -2.57 10.06
C PHE A 107 -13.69 -2.04 10.55
N THR A 108 -13.70 -1.16 11.57
CA THR A 108 -14.90 -0.44 12.02
C THR A 108 -15.28 0.75 11.13
N ILE A 109 -14.42 1.14 10.19
CA ILE A 109 -14.77 2.11 9.15
C ILE A 109 -15.92 1.55 8.31
N ASP A 110 -17.01 2.29 8.18
CA ASP A 110 -18.18 1.86 7.45
C ASP A 110 -17.84 1.50 5.99
N ALA A 111 -18.33 0.33 5.57
CA ALA A 111 -18.17 -0.09 4.19
C ALA A 111 -19.16 0.67 3.29
N ASP A 112 -18.69 1.14 2.15
CA ASP A 112 -19.53 1.74 1.12
C ASP A 112 -19.57 0.79 -0.09
N ALA A 113 -20.74 0.19 -0.33
CA ALA A 113 -20.91 -0.77 -1.42
C ALA A 113 -20.75 -0.12 -2.82
N ALA A 114 -21.09 1.17 -2.94
CA ALA A 114 -20.90 1.92 -4.19
C ALA A 114 -19.44 2.34 -4.39
N ARG A 115 -18.69 2.49 -3.30
CA ARG A 115 -17.27 2.86 -3.30
C ARG A 115 -16.45 1.85 -2.47
N PRO A 116 -16.24 0.64 -3.01
CA PRO A 116 -15.67 -0.47 -2.27
C PRO A 116 -14.15 -0.38 -2.03
N LEU A 117 -13.50 0.73 -2.40
CA LEU A 117 -12.08 1.00 -2.16
C LEU A 117 -11.90 2.34 -1.44
N ASP A 118 -11.34 2.31 -0.26
CA ASP A 118 -11.00 3.48 0.54
C ASP A 118 -9.50 3.78 0.38
N VAL A 119 -9.19 5.04 0.06
CA VAL A 119 -7.85 5.60 0.08
C VAL A 119 -7.80 6.75 1.08
N PHE A 120 -6.67 6.95 1.72
CA PHE A 120 -6.55 7.86 2.85
C PHE A 120 -5.68 9.06 2.47
N MET A 121 -6.17 10.26 2.72
CA MET A 121 -5.41 11.48 2.49
C MET A 121 -4.33 11.66 3.57
N GLU A 122 -3.17 12.20 3.20
CA GLU A 122 -2.09 12.49 4.18
C GLU A 122 -2.52 13.60 5.15
N ASP A 123 -3.00 14.70 4.59
CA ASP A 123 -3.49 15.88 5.29
C ASP A 123 -4.40 16.62 4.31
N TYR A 124 -5.58 17.04 4.75
CA TYR A 124 -6.53 17.75 3.89
C TYR A 124 -5.99 19.09 3.37
N LEU A 125 -5.05 19.71 4.08
CA LEU A 125 -4.36 20.92 3.63
C LEU A 125 -3.20 20.64 2.67
N ARG A 126 -2.76 19.39 2.56
CA ARG A 126 -1.61 19.02 1.73
C ARG A 126 -2.05 18.56 0.35
N ASN A 127 -1.70 19.33 -0.64
CA ASN A 127 -1.89 19.00 -2.05
C ASN A 127 -0.59 19.20 -2.83
N TYR A 128 -0.60 18.87 -4.12
CA TYR A 128 0.59 18.97 -4.96
C TYR A 128 1.03 20.41 -5.25
N SER A 129 0.16 21.41 -5.05
CA SER A 129 0.52 22.81 -5.23
C SER A 129 1.40 23.32 -4.08
N ASN A 130 1.19 22.83 -2.86
CA ASN A 130 1.89 23.27 -1.65
C ASN A 130 2.88 22.26 -1.09
N SER A 131 2.97 21.05 -1.64
CA SER A 131 3.91 20.01 -1.22
C SER A 131 5.04 19.81 -2.23
N GLY A 132 6.14 20.52 -2.04
CA GLY A 132 7.32 20.41 -2.91
C GLY A 132 7.87 18.99 -2.99
N ILE A 133 7.89 18.24 -1.87
CA ILE A 133 8.39 16.86 -1.82
C ILE A 133 7.52 15.91 -2.67
N ASN A 134 6.20 16.00 -2.56
CA ASN A 134 5.31 15.16 -3.38
C ASN A 134 5.41 15.51 -4.86
N ARG A 135 5.60 16.80 -5.19
CA ARG A 135 5.84 17.24 -6.56
C ARG A 135 7.14 16.69 -7.13
N GLN A 136 8.22 16.68 -6.35
CA GLN A 136 9.50 16.06 -6.73
C GLN A 136 9.37 14.55 -7.03
N HIS A 137 8.43 13.86 -6.43
CA HIS A 137 8.19 12.45 -6.69
C HIS A 137 7.42 12.19 -7.99
N VAL A 138 6.49 13.07 -8.38
CA VAL A 138 5.61 12.84 -9.54
C VAL A 138 6.14 13.41 -10.85
N VAL A 139 6.85 14.53 -10.80
CA VAL A 139 7.34 15.21 -12.00
C VAL A 139 8.30 14.35 -12.83
N PRO A 140 9.27 13.62 -12.25
CA PRO A 140 10.14 12.72 -13.00
C PRO A 140 9.42 11.58 -13.70
N CYS A 141 8.21 11.24 -13.23
CA CYS A 141 7.40 10.15 -13.77
C CYS A 141 6.50 10.60 -14.91
N PHE A 142 5.82 11.73 -14.73
CA PHE A 142 4.72 12.13 -15.60
C PHE A 142 4.97 13.44 -16.35
N GLY A 143 6.04 14.15 -16.03
CA GLY A 143 6.40 15.45 -16.61
C GLY A 143 5.57 16.61 -16.04
N GLU A 144 6.17 17.79 -16.04
CA GLU A 144 5.60 19.01 -15.42
C GLU A 144 4.22 19.37 -15.98
N ALA A 145 4.04 19.32 -17.31
CA ALA A 145 2.78 19.70 -17.96
C ALA A 145 1.62 18.76 -17.58
N ALA A 146 1.88 17.45 -17.50
CA ALA A 146 0.87 16.47 -17.10
C ALA A 146 0.54 16.58 -15.61
N VAL A 147 1.55 16.77 -14.75
CA VAL A 147 1.39 16.99 -13.32
C VAL A 147 0.56 18.26 -13.07
N LYS A 148 0.87 19.36 -13.76
CA LYS A 148 0.11 20.60 -13.66
C LYS A 148 -1.37 20.40 -14.02
N ARG A 149 -1.66 19.71 -15.09
CA ARG A 149 -3.02 19.44 -15.55
C ARG A 149 -3.80 18.51 -14.62
N VAL A 150 -3.13 17.47 -14.09
CA VAL A 150 -3.81 16.39 -13.34
C VAL A 150 -3.74 16.61 -11.85
N LEU A 151 -2.61 17.00 -11.28
CA LEU A 151 -2.40 16.96 -9.82
C LEU A 151 -2.40 18.32 -9.14
N LEU A 152 -2.09 19.43 -9.85
CA LEU A 152 -1.98 20.75 -9.22
C LEU A 152 -3.33 21.45 -8.97
N SER A 153 -4.44 20.72 -8.93
CA SER A 153 -5.71 21.27 -8.47
C SER A 153 -5.74 21.35 -6.95
N PRO A 154 -6.16 22.47 -6.32
CA PRO A 154 -6.32 22.56 -4.87
C PRO A 154 -7.28 21.53 -4.28
N ALA A 155 -8.24 21.06 -5.06
CA ALA A 155 -9.19 20.03 -4.66
C ALA A 155 -8.59 18.60 -4.64
N ARG A 156 -7.35 18.44 -5.07
CA ARG A 156 -6.68 17.12 -5.14
C ARG A 156 -5.64 17.00 -4.04
N ALA A 157 -6.09 16.55 -2.88
CA ALA A 157 -5.19 16.24 -1.77
C ALA A 157 -4.25 15.09 -2.11
N VAL A 158 -3.10 15.03 -1.42
CA VAL A 158 -2.17 13.91 -1.53
C VAL A 158 -2.73 12.72 -0.76
N SER A 159 -2.88 11.60 -1.45
CA SER A 159 -3.27 10.33 -0.84
C SER A 159 -2.04 9.51 -0.47
N CYS A 160 -2.06 8.94 0.74
CA CYS A 160 -1.02 8.06 1.25
C CYS A 160 -1.07 6.68 0.57
N SER A 161 0.00 6.27 -0.09
CA SER A 161 0.10 4.93 -0.69
C SER A 161 0.35 3.83 0.34
N GLY A 162 0.68 4.22 1.57
CA GLY A 162 0.97 3.30 2.68
C GLY A 162 -0.26 2.68 3.32
N VAL A 163 -1.47 3.12 2.99
CA VAL A 163 -2.72 2.58 3.54
C VAL A 163 -3.84 2.57 2.51
N THR A 164 -4.50 1.43 2.37
CA THR A 164 -5.66 1.24 1.48
C THR A 164 -6.56 0.17 2.06
N LEU A 165 -7.86 0.43 2.17
CA LEU A 165 -8.85 -0.50 2.72
C LEU A 165 -9.94 -0.74 1.68
N GLY A 166 -10.40 -1.97 1.53
CA GLY A 166 -11.50 -2.21 0.60
C GLY A 166 -12.00 -3.66 0.60
N SER A 167 -13.00 -3.92 -0.22
CA SER A 167 -13.40 -5.29 -0.49
C SER A 167 -12.25 -6.06 -1.16
N HIS A 168 -12.19 -7.38 -0.96
CA HIS A 168 -11.17 -8.23 -1.59
C HIS A 168 -11.04 -7.98 -3.11
N ALA A 169 -12.18 -7.88 -3.81
CA ALA A 169 -12.18 -7.64 -5.25
C ALA A 169 -11.65 -6.23 -5.63
N ALA A 170 -12.01 -5.20 -4.84
CA ALA A 170 -11.55 -3.84 -5.09
C ALA A 170 -10.05 -3.70 -4.84
N VAL A 171 -9.54 -4.31 -3.77
CA VAL A 171 -8.11 -4.31 -3.47
C VAL A 171 -7.31 -5.08 -4.53
N LEU A 172 -7.81 -6.21 -5.03
CA LEU A 172 -7.15 -6.91 -6.14
C LEU A 172 -7.08 -6.06 -7.42
N ARG A 173 -8.14 -5.30 -7.75
CA ARG A 173 -8.11 -4.37 -8.89
C ARG A 173 -7.09 -3.26 -8.67
N TYR A 174 -7.07 -2.67 -7.48
CA TYR A 174 -6.09 -1.65 -7.10
C TYR A 174 -4.65 -2.17 -7.25
N LEU A 175 -4.35 -3.34 -6.69
CA LEU A 175 -3.02 -3.97 -6.79
C LEU A 175 -2.62 -4.24 -8.23
N GLY A 176 -3.58 -4.71 -9.05
CA GLY A 176 -3.37 -4.94 -10.48
C GLY A 176 -3.07 -3.65 -11.24
N ALA A 177 -3.83 -2.57 -10.98
CA ALA A 177 -3.60 -1.26 -11.60
C ALA A 177 -2.24 -0.68 -11.22
N MET A 178 -1.88 -0.71 -9.93
CA MET A 178 -0.58 -0.27 -9.43
C MET A 178 0.56 -1.07 -10.09
N TRP A 179 0.44 -2.38 -10.11
CA TRP A 179 1.46 -3.24 -10.69
C TRP A 179 1.63 -3.06 -12.20
N ALA A 180 0.53 -2.92 -12.93
CA ALA A 180 0.55 -2.65 -14.36
C ALA A 180 1.23 -1.31 -14.68
N GLU A 181 0.92 -0.27 -13.92
CA GLU A 181 1.51 1.06 -14.11
C GLU A 181 3.00 1.08 -13.77
N ILE A 182 3.41 0.54 -12.62
CA ILE A 182 4.81 0.46 -12.18
C ILE A 182 5.71 -0.24 -13.22
N ARG A 183 5.18 -1.23 -13.92
CA ARG A 183 5.94 -2.02 -14.90
C ARG A 183 6.06 -1.37 -16.27
N GLN A 184 5.47 -0.20 -16.50
CA GLN A 184 5.60 0.47 -17.80
C GLN A 184 7.07 0.75 -18.14
N PRO A 185 7.53 0.41 -19.35
CA PRO A 185 8.95 0.57 -19.73
C PRO A 185 9.39 2.03 -19.80
N ARG A 186 8.44 2.97 -19.94
CA ARG A 186 8.68 4.41 -20.04
C ARG A 186 9.27 5.04 -18.77
N TYR A 187 9.15 4.39 -17.61
CA TYR A 187 9.60 4.99 -16.36
C TYR A 187 11.07 4.77 -16.10
N SER A 188 11.77 5.85 -15.74
CA SER A 188 13.16 5.82 -15.32
C SER A 188 13.32 5.21 -13.92
N PRO A 189 14.51 4.71 -13.56
CA PRO A 189 14.77 4.25 -12.18
C PRO A 189 14.52 5.33 -11.12
N GLY A 190 14.74 6.60 -11.44
CA GLY A 190 14.45 7.73 -10.54
C GLY A 190 12.95 7.89 -10.25
N CYS A 191 12.11 7.74 -11.26
CA CYS A 191 10.66 7.70 -11.09
C CYS A 191 10.23 6.53 -10.17
N LEU A 192 10.83 5.36 -10.35
CA LEU A 192 10.49 4.14 -9.63
C LEU A 192 11.00 4.10 -8.17
N GLN A 193 11.34 5.24 -7.56
CA GLN A 193 11.69 5.35 -6.15
C GLN A 193 10.46 5.52 -5.23
N HIS A 194 9.36 6.04 -5.77
CA HIS A 194 8.22 6.51 -5.00
C HIS A 194 6.91 5.96 -5.55
N ASP A 195 6.39 4.91 -4.94
CA ASP A 195 5.11 4.31 -5.30
C ASP A 195 3.91 5.25 -5.08
N GLN A 196 4.01 6.19 -4.15
CA GLN A 196 3.01 7.23 -3.93
C GLN A 196 2.74 8.08 -5.19
N ALA A 197 3.73 8.25 -6.04
CA ALA A 197 3.57 8.94 -7.32
C ALA A 197 2.55 8.21 -8.21
N PHE A 198 2.68 6.89 -8.33
CA PHE A 198 1.77 6.04 -9.13
C PHE A 198 0.38 5.95 -8.50
N HIS A 199 0.32 5.79 -7.18
CA HIS A 199 -0.95 5.76 -6.44
C HIS A 199 -1.79 7.01 -6.71
N ASN A 200 -1.21 8.19 -6.52
CA ASN A 200 -1.91 9.45 -6.75
C ASN A 200 -2.21 9.71 -8.22
N TRP A 201 -1.30 9.34 -9.12
CA TRP A 201 -1.56 9.45 -10.55
C TRP A 201 -2.78 8.63 -10.97
N LEU A 202 -2.83 7.36 -10.59
CA LEU A 202 -3.95 6.47 -10.89
C LEU A 202 -5.25 6.94 -10.22
N LEU A 203 -5.19 7.43 -8.98
CA LEU A 203 -6.34 7.98 -8.27
C LEU A 203 -6.95 9.14 -9.06
N TRP A 204 -6.15 10.14 -9.38
CA TRP A 204 -6.63 11.39 -9.97
C TRP A 204 -6.84 11.36 -11.48
N THR A 205 -6.37 10.32 -12.17
CA THR A 205 -6.68 10.06 -13.59
C THR A 205 -7.84 9.08 -13.78
N GLY A 206 -8.39 8.52 -12.68
CA GLY A 206 -9.43 7.50 -12.77
C GLY A 206 -8.88 6.09 -13.08
N GLY A 207 -7.57 5.89 -13.07
CA GLY A 207 -6.94 4.60 -13.34
C GLY A 207 -7.21 3.52 -12.29
N LEU A 208 -7.70 3.90 -11.10
CA LEU A 208 -8.17 2.95 -10.08
C LEU A 208 -9.60 2.47 -10.34
N GLY A 209 -10.28 3.01 -11.36
CA GLY A 209 -11.67 2.69 -11.70
C GLY A 209 -12.70 3.48 -10.88
N ALA A 210 -13.97 3.23 -11.16
CA ALA A 210 -15.08 3.77 -10.38
C ALA A 210 -15.15 3.11 -8.99
N GLY A 211 -15.70 3.82 -8.02
CA GLY A 211 -15.91 3.28 -6.68
C GLY A 211 -14.73 3.43 -5.73
N VAL A 212 -13.96 4.51 -5.87
CA VAL A 212 -12.95 4.91 -4.89
C VAL A 212 -13.52 5.99 -3.97
N ARG A 213 -13.35 5.82 -2.67
CA ARG A 213 -13.67 6.81 -1.65
C ARG A 213 -12.39 7.36 -1.05
N ALA A 214 -12.21 8.67 -1.12
CA ALA A 214 -11.13 9.39 -0.47
C ALA A 214 -11.57 9.76 0.96
N LEU A 215 -10.84 9.32 1.95
CA LEU A 215 -11.08 9.62 3.37
C LEU A 215 -10.06 10.63 3.84
N SER A 216 -10.54 11.72 4.42
CA SER A 216 -9.74 12.74 5.09
C SER A 216 -9.72 12.50 6.61
N HIS A 217 -8.84 13.21 7.30
CA HIS A 217 -8.79 13.23 8.76
C HIS A 217 -9.83 14.26 9.26
N GLU A 218 -11.05 13.83 9.42
CA GLU A 218 -12.09 14.58 10.15
C GLU A 218 -12.49 13.83 11.41
#